data_1f3b5fd1c3ef024942a86b7a69cc794a
#
_entry.id   1f3b5fd1c3ef024942a86b7a69cc794a
#
_cell.length_a   1.000
_cell.length_b   1.000
_cell.length_c   1.000
_cell.angle_alpha   90.00
_cell.angle_beta   90.00
_cell.angle_gamma   90.00
#
_symmetry.space_group_name_H-M   'P 1'
#
loop_
_entity.id
_entity.type
_entity.pdbx_description
1 polymer ?
#
loop_
_entity_poly.entity_id
_entity_poly.type
_entity_poly.pdbx_seq_one_letter_code
_entity_poly.pdbx_strand_id
1 'polypeptide(L)'
;MNRPFAWLLGLLLTACSPTGEQVRERSSWNDDWKFALSDSVQDYSSPDSDDSTWRILSLPHDWSIEGDFSLDNPSTPGGGALPGGIGWYRKTFTLPETDLGKVVYVDFDGVYRNSEVWINGHSLGF
;
A
#
# COMPACT_ATOMS: atom_id res chain seq x y z
N MET A 1 9.41 -23.50 79.11
CA MET A 1 10.08 -23.62 77.80
C MET A 1 9.08 -23.15 76.73
N ASN A 2 9.16 -21.86 76.36
CA ASN A 2 8.26 -21.24 75.36
C ASN A 2 8.96 -21.18 74.00
N ARG A 3 8.37 -21.82 73.00
CA ARG A 3 8.82 -21.75 71.59
C ARG A 3 8.00 -20.66 70.88
N PRO A 4 8.60 -19.67 70.22
CA PRO A 4 7.86 -18.70 69.45
C PRO A 4 7.47 -19.30 68.08
N PHE A 5 6.23 -19.13 67.70
CA PHE A 5 5.66 -19.50 66.41
C PHE A 5 6.01 -18.36 65.43
N ALA A 6 6.87 -18.63 64.44
CA ALA A 6 7.20 -17.67 63.38
C ALA A 6 6.17 -17.80 62.26
N TRP A 7 5.39 -16.75 62.05
CA TRP A 7 4.52 -16.62 60.91
C TRP A 7 5.32 -16.18 59.68
N LEU A 8 5.45 -17.10 58.70
CA LEU A 8 5.99 -16.74 57.37
C LEU A 8 4.87 -16.09 56.58
N LEU A 9 4.94 -14.77 56.41
CA LEU A 9 4.04 -14.02 55.51
C LEU A 9 4.57 -14.19 54.07
N GLY A 10 3.96 -15.09 53.27
CA GLY A 10 4.28 -15.26 51.89
C GLY A 10 3.75 -14.09 51.05
N LEU A 11 4.64 -13.28 50.51
CA LEU A 11 4.32 -12.21 49.59
C LEU A 11 4.05 -12.82 48.20
N LEU A 12 2.77 -12.91 47.81
CA LEU A 12 2.40 -13.25 46.43
C LEU A 12 2.66 -12.05 45.53
N LEU A 13 3.75 -12.07 44.79
CA LEU A 13 3.99 -11.14 43.72
C LEU A 13 3.16 -11.59 42.48
N THR A 14 2.00 -10.96 42.28
CA THR A 14 1.26 -11.07 41.02
C THR A 14 2.06 -10.32 39.94
N ALA A 15 2.78 -11.05 39.10
CA ALA A 15 3.39 -10.49 37.91
C ALA A 15 2.27 -10.09 36.95
N CYS A 16 2.02 -8.79 36.81
CA CYS A 16 1.20 -8.23 35.75
C CYS A 16 2.01 -8.37 34.46
N SER A 17 1.69 -9.34 33.63
CA SER A 17 2.24 -9.42 32.28
C SER A 17 1.69 -8.23 31.50
N PRO A 18 2.53 -7.36 30.89
CA PRO A 18 2.01 -6.34 30.01
C PRO A 18 1.32 -7.05 28.84
N THR A 19 0.02 -6.84 28.70
CA THR A 19 -0.72 -7.16 27.47
C THR A 19 -0.01 -6.39 26.37
N GLY A 20 0.67 -7.12 25.46
CA GLY A 20 1.38 -6.49 24.35
C GLY A 20 0.41 -5.62 23.58
N GLU A 21 0.60 -4.31 23.68
CA GLU A 21 -0.10 -3.34 22.86
C GLU A 21 0.20 -3.72 21.40
N GLN A 22 -0.83 -4.03 20.62
CA GLN A 22 -0.66 -4.29 19.20
C GLN A 22 -0.26 -2.98 18.54
N VAL A 23 1.03 -2.80 18.36
CA VAL A 23 1.58 -1.60 17.73
C VAL A 23 1.20 -1.67 16.24
N ARG A 24 0.45 -0.66 15.78
CA ARG A 24 0.18 -0.46 14.36
C ARG A 24 1.51 -0.13 13.68
N GLU A 25 1.94 -0.97 12.77
CA GLU A 25 3.11 -0.73 11.94
C GLU A 25 2.67 -0.08 10.62
N ARG A 26 3.39 0.95 10.19
CA ARG A 26 3.22 1.59 8.88
C ARG A 26 4.57 1.64 8.20
N SER A 27 4.66 1.09 7.00
CA SER A 27 5.86 1.13 6.18
C SER A 27 5.59 1.87 4.87
N SER A 28 6.61 2.51 4.32
CA SER A 28 6.54 3.10 3.00
C SER A 28 6.50 2.01 1.92
N TRP A 29 5.69 2.26 0.90
CA TRP A 29 5.47 1.32 -0.18
C TRP A 29 5.68 1.94 -1.56
N ASN A 30 6.42 3.04 -1.60
CA ASN A 30 6.54 3.91 -2.78
C ASN A 30 7.48 3.37 -3.86
N ASP A 31 8.42 2.49 -3.53
CA ASP A 31 9.44 2.04 -4.47
C ASP A 31 8.99 0.83 -5.30
N ASP A 32 9.68 0.59 -6.42
CA ASP A 32 9.55 -0.61 -7.27
C ASP A 32 8.14 -0.84 -7.84
N TRP A 33 7.41 0.22 -8.18
CA TRP A 33 6.18 0.10 -8.93
C TRP A 33 6.47 -0.06 -10.42
N LYS A 34 5.78 -0.99 -11.05
CA LYS A 34 5.75 -1.10 -12.50
C LYS A 34 4.70 -0.15 -13.06
N PHE A 35 5.03 0.53 -14.16
CA PHE A 35 4.16 1.50 -14.81
C PHE A 35 4.10 1.28 -16.31
N ALA A 36 2.90 1.37 -16.87
CA ALA A 36 2.66 1.49 -18.31
C ALA A 36 1.57 2.53 -18.57
N LEU A 37 1.78 3.34 -19.60
CA LEU A 37 0.76 4.19 -20.19
C LEU A 37 0.05 3.41 -21.30
N SER A 38 -1.28 3.41 -21.30
CA SER A 38 -2.07 2.75 -22.32
C SER A 38 -2.96 3.77 -23.03
N ASP A 39 -2.91 3.77 -24.37
CA ASP A 39 -3.80 4.57 -25.20
C ASP A 39 -5.12 3.85 -25.50
N SER A 40 -5.22 2.58 -25.12
CA SER A 40 -6.35 1.71 -25.37
C SER A 40 -6.99 1.20 -24.08
N VAL A 41 -8.24 0.76 -24.18
CA VAL A 41 -8.97 0.08 -23.11
C VAL A 41 -8.41 -1.35 -22.93
N GLN A 42 -7.09 -1.48 -22.84
CA GLN A 42 -6.48 -2.76 -22.52
C GLN A 42 -6.63 -3.01 -21.03
N ASP A 43 -7.26 -4.12 -20.69
CA ASP A 43 -7.46 -4.53 -19.31
C ASP A 43 -6.23 -5.25 -18.78
N TYR A 44 -5.57 -4.64 -17.83
CA TYR A 44 -4.43 -5.22 -17.11
C TYR A 44 -4.79 -5.60 -15.66
N SER A 45 -6.07 -5.71 -15.32
CA SER A 45 -6.51 -6.05 -13.96
C SER A 45 -6.11 -7.47 -13.54
N SER A 46 -5.92 -8.37 -14.51
CA SER A 46 -5.47 -9.74 -14.23
C SER A 46 -4.03 -9.76 -13.69
N PRO A 47 -3.76 -10.53 -12.63
CA PRO A 47 -2.40 -10.73 -12.14
C PRO A 47 -1.48 -11.42 -13.16
N ASP A 48 -2.05 -12.17 -14.10
CA ASP A 48 -1.32 -12.90 -15.15
C ASP A 48 -1.03 -12.06 -16.40
N SER A 49 -1.47 -10.79 -16.43
CA SER A 49 -1.18 -9.91 -17.54
C SER A 49 0.33 -9.65 -17.65
N ASP A 50 0.85 -9.74 -18.88
CA ASP A 50 2.28 -9.50 -19.12
C ASP A 50 2.66 -8.04 -18.82
N ASP A 51 3.55 -7.87 -17.88
CA ASP A 51 4.12 -6.60 -17.46
C ASP A 51 5.64 -6.53 -17.63
N SER A 52 6.20 -7.41 -18.46
CA SER A 52 7.66 -7.55 -18.68
C SER A 52 8.28 -6.30 -19.30
N THR A 53 7.50 -5.53 -20.06
CA THR A 53 7.94 -4.30 -20.73
C THR A 53 7.66 -3.03 -19.92
N TRP A 54 6.99 -3.17 -18.77
CA TRP A 54 6.66 -2.01 -17.94
C TRP A 54 7.90 -1.45 -17.28
N ARG A 55 7.98 -0.13 -17.20
CA ARG A 55 9.10 0.51 -16.52
C ARG A 55 8.92 0.51 -15.01
N ILE A 56 10.02 0.44 -14.29
CA ILE A 56 10.04 0.51 -12.83
C ILE A 56 10.25 1.95 -12.41
N LEU A 57 9.47 2.41 -11.42
CA LEU A 57 9.54 3.75 -10.88
C LEU A 57 9.15 3.78 -9.40
N SER A 58 9.39 4.92 -8.75
CA SER A 58 8.95 5.20 -7.39
C SER A 58 7.80 6.21 -7.38
N LEU A 59 6.91 6.10 -6.40
CA LEU A 59 5.85 7.07 -6.13
C LEU A 59 6.35 8.18 -5.18
N PRO A 60 5.81 9.39 -5.23
CA PRO A 60 4.74 9.84 -6.15
C PRO A 60 5.22 9.97 -7.60
N HIS A 61 4.35 9.70 -8.54
CA HIS A 61 4.63 9.77 -9.97
C HIS A 61 3.44 10.40 -10.70
N ASP A 62 3.73 11.31 -11.62
CA ASP A 62 2.77 11.92 -12.52
C ASP A 62 3.29 11.79 -13.97
N TRP A 63 2.76 10.82 -14.69
CA TRP A 63 3.16 10.55 -16.05
C TRP A 63 2.76 11.67 -17.03
N SER A 64 1.77 12.49 -16.68
CA SER A 64 1.30 13.56 -17.57
C SER A 64 2.34 14.66 -17.78
N ILE A 65 3.20 14.91 -16.76
CA ILE A 65 4.27 15.92 -16.85
C ILE A 65 5.50 15.44 -17.63
N GLU A 66 5.54 14.17 -18.02
CA GLU A 66 6.65 13.61 -18.79
C GLU A 66 6.52 13.86 -20.29
N GLY A 67 5.32 14.25 -20.75
CA GLY A 67 5.05 14.55 -22.15
C GLY A 67 5.08 16.05 -22.48
N ASP A 68 5.09 16.34 -23.75
CA ASP A 68 5.11 17.71 -24.23
C ASP A 68 3.76 18.42 -24.08
N PHE A 69 3.81 19.72 -23.78
CA PHE A 69 2.62 20.56 -23.81
C PHE A 69 2.14 20.74 -25.25
N SER A 70 0.86 20.49 -25.49
CA SER A 70 0.22 20.74 -26.78
C SER A 70 -1.22 21.12 -26.62
N LEU A 71 -1.70 22.04 -27.46
CA LEU A 71 -3.12 22.40 -27.52
C LEU A 71 -3.98 21.25 -28.07
N ASP A 72 -3.36 20.26 -28.72
CA ASP A 72 -4.02 19.06 -29.23
C ASP A 72 -4.18 17.98 -28.15
N ASN A 73 -3.55 18.16 -26.98
CA ASN A 73 -3.65 17.22 -25.87
C ASN A 73 -5.06 17.24 -25.22
N PRO A 74 -5.55 16.09 -24.74
CA PRO A 74 -6.91 15.96 -24.21
C PRO A 74 -7.21 16.82 -23.00
N SER A 75 -6.16 17.21 -22.24
CA SER A 75 -6.35 17.95 -20.99
C SER A 75 -6.74 19.41 -21.16
N THR A 76 -6.83 19.93 -22.39
CA THR A 76 -7.16 21.32 -22.70
C THR A 76 -6.28 22.37 -21.99
N PRO A 77 -6.29 23.65 -22.35
CA PRO A 77 -5.53 24.68 -21.63
C PRO A 77 -5.89 24.79 -20.14
N GLY A 78 -7.14 24.52 -19.76
CA GLY A 78 -7.59 24.52 -18.36
C GLY A 78 -6.96 23.40 -17.51
N GLY A 79 -6.54 22.31 -18.14
CA GLY A 79 -5.79 21.21 -17.52
C GLY A 79 -4.28 21.24 -17.79
N GLY A 80 -3.77 22.40 -18.27
CA GLY A 80 -2.34 22.57 -18.54
C GLY A 80 -1.88 22.07 -19.91
N ALA A 81 -2.80 21.69 -20.81
CA ALA A 81 -2.48 21.15 -22.13
C ALA A 81 -1.52 19.93 -22.08
N LEU A 82 -1.61 19.15 -21.02
CA LEU A 82 -0.80 17.96 -20.78
C LEU A 82 -1.37 16.73 -21.49
N PRO A 83 -0.55 15.68 -21.75
CA PRO A 83 -1.02 14.42 -22.27
C PRO A 83 -2.12 13.80 -21.41
N GLY A 84 -3.02 13.06 -22.05
CA GLY A 84 -4.06 12.25 -21.39
C GLY A 84 -3.79 10.77 -21.60
N GLY A 85 -4.59 9.92 -20.96
CA GLY A 85 -4.49 8.47 -21.13
C GLY A 85 -4.79 7.72 -19.83
N ILE A 86 -4.56 6.41 -19.86
CA ILE A 86 -4.76 5.53 -18.72
C ILE A 86 -3.39 5.04 -18.24
N GLY A 87 -3.02 5.46 -17.04
CA GLY A 87 -1.80 4.99 -16.40
C GLY A 87 -2.07 3.74 -15.56
N TRP A 88 -1.39 2.66 -15.87
CA TRP A 88 -1.43 1.43 -15.11
C TRP A 88 -0.23 1.33 -14.18
N TYR A 89 -0.50 1.03 -12.92
CA TYR A 89 0.52 0.82 -11.90
C TYR A 89 0.34 -0.56 -11.30
N ARG A 90 1.42 -1.31 -11.18
CA ARG A 90 1.40 -2.65 -10.58
C ARG A 90 2.53 -2.81 -9.61
N LYS A 91 2.23 -3.45 -8.49
CA LYS A 91 3.23 -3.86 -7.51
C LYS A 91 2.92 -5.26 -7.02
N THR A 92 3.92 -6.12 -7.02
CA THR A 92 3.85 -7.45 -6.41
C THR A 92 4.51 -7.41 -5.04
N PHE A 93 3.90 -8.06 -4.07
CA PHE A 93 4.44 -8.13 -2.71
C PHE A 93 4.08 -9.46 -2.05
N THR A 94 4.83 -9.80 -1.02
CA THR A 94 4.56 -10.95 -0.17
C THR A 94 4.44 -10.48 1.27
N LEU A 95 3.39 -10.88 1.94
CA LEU A 95 3.23 -10.63 3.37
C LEU A 95 4.16 -11.57 4.14
N PRO A 96 4.96 -11.06 5.10
CA PRO A 96 5.76 -11.89 5.95
C PRO A 96 4.88 -12.78 6.85
N GLU A 97 5.41 -13.94 7.25
CA GLU A 97 4.66 -14.87 8.12
C GLU A 97 4.27 -14.23 9.47
N THR A 98 5.03 -13.26 9.94
CA THR A 98 4.74 -12.49 11.15
C THR A 98 3.45 -11.67 11.07
N ASP A 99 2.91 -11.48 9.86
CA ASP A 99 1.68 -10.74 9.63
C ASP A 99 0.46 -11.64 9.43
N LEU A 100 0.66 -12.97 9.51
CA LEU A 100 -0.45 -13.90 9.50
C LEU A 100 -1.42 -13.61 10.66
N GLY A 101 -2.69 -13.50 10.31
CA GLY A 101 -3.76 -13.19 11.28
C GLY A 101 -3.88 -11.70 11.65
N LYS A 102 -3.01 -10.83 11.13
CA LYS A 102 -3.16 -9.39 11.24
C LYS A 102 -4.09 -8.84 10.15
N VAL A 103 -4.67 -7.68 10.40
CA VAL A 103 -5.38 -6.91 9.38
C VAL A 103 -4.38 -6.02 8.68
N VAL A 104 -4.27 -6.17 7.36
CA VAL A 104 -3.35 -5.40 6.52
C VAL A 104 -4.14 -4.45 5.66
N TYR A 105 -3.69 -3.20 5.59
CA TYR A 105 -4.27 -2.16 4.77
C TYR A 105 -3.23 -1.63 3.78
N VAL A 106 -3.68 -1.31 2.58
CA VAL A 106 -2.96 -0.44 1.66
C VAL A 106 -3.62 0.93 1.75
N ASP A 107 -2.82 1.94 2.10
CA ASP A 107 -3.29 3.31 2.33
C ASP A 107 -2.68 4.21 1.26
N PHE A 108 -3.54 4.85 0.46
CA PHE A 108 -3.13 5.79 -0.58
C PHE A 108 -3.35 7.20 -0.06
N ASP A 109 -2.30 7.98 0.09
CA ASP A 109 -2.41 9.38 0.52
C ASP A 109 -3.15 10.25 -0.52
N GLY A 110 -3.13 9.83 -1.77
CA GLY A 110 -3.92 10.43 -2.85
C GLY A 110 -3.66 9.77 -4.20
N VAL A 111 -4.73 9.62 -4.97
CA VAL A 111 -4.68 9.19 -6.37
C VAL A 111 -5.55 10.13 -7.19
N TYR A 112 -4.97 10.84 -8.13
CA TYR A 112 -5.69 11.73 -9.03
C TYR A 112 -5.91 11.00 -10.34
N ARG A 113 -7.09 11.05 -10.87
CA ARG A 113 -8.51 10.96 -10.59
C ARG A 113 -9.08 9.78 -11.37
N ASN A 114 -10.32 9.34 -11.10
CA ASN A 114 -10.96 8.21 -11.77
C ASN A 114 -10.08 6.94 -11.68
N SER A 115 -9.59 6.66 -10.48
CA SER A 115 -8.75 5.50 -10.23
C SER A 115 -9.60 4.31 -9.83
N GLU A 116 -9.20 3.13 -10.26
CA GLU A 116 -9.73 1.85 -9.81
C GLU A 116 -8.59 1.00 -9.29
N VAL A 117 -8.86 0.21 -8.25
CA VAL A 117 -7.84 -0.60 -7.60
C VAL A 117 -8.25 -2.06 -7.64
N TRP A 118 -7.29 -2.94 -7.94
CA TRP A 118 -7.47 -4.39 -7.89
C TRP A 118 -6.43 -5.04 -7.00
N ILE A 119 -6.80 -6.13 -6.35
CA ILE A 119 -5.85 -7.02 -5.68
C ILE A 119 -6.09 -8.45 -6.15
N ASN A 120 -5.05 -9.11 -6.67
CA ASN A 120 -5.12 -10.45 -7.23
C ASN A 120 -6.28 -10.64 -8.25
N GLY A 121 -6.53 -9.62 -9.08
CA GLY A 121 -7.62 -9.62 -10.06
C GLY A 121 -9.01 -9.27 -9.52
N HIS A 122 -9.15 -9.01 -8.23
CA HIS A 122 -10.42 -8.60 -7.63
C HIS A 122 -10.49 -7.07 -7.51
N SER A 123 -11.52 -6.47 -8.14
CA SER A 123 -11.75 -5.02 -8.02
C SER A 123 -12.15 -4.67 -6.58
N LEU A 124 -11.51 -3.64 -6.06
CA LEU A 124 -11.84 -3.05 -4.76
C LEU A 124 -12.71 -1.79 -4.90
N GLY A 125 -13.02 -1.41 -6.13
CA GLY A 125 -13.86 -0.25 -6.48
C GLY A 125 -13.06 0.98 -6.91
N PHE A 126 -13.77 2.11 -6.99
CA PHE A 126 -13.29 3.41 -7.43
C PHE A 126 -13.04 4.33 -6.25
#